data_c5a2472da5763ae2222dd06f33cd8f6d
#
_entry.id   c5a2472da5763ae2222dd06f33cd8f6d
#
_cell.length_a   1.000
_cell.length_b   1.000
_cell.length_c   1.000
_cell.angle_alpha   90.00
_cell.angle_beta   90.00
_cell.angle_gamma   90.00
#
_symmetry.space_group_name_H-M   'P 1'
#
loop_
_entity.id
_entity.type
_entity.pdbx_description
1 polymer ?
#
loop_
_entity_poly.entity_id
_entity_poly.type
_entity_poly.pdbx_seq_one_letter_code
_entity_poly.pdbx_strand_id
1 'polypeptide(L)'
;MRKGIFIMAMVMAVTLMLAGCSSVPKEEEIQQDLELFLDKAFLDEGEKIDSLTIEKRNTDKKNKRDLVWCTVTTEKDDVSYEKEVTLSYYLYDKAGWTLEDYKVSDQEKWKISPLSGVSEATVRSNLEGQTVKADNEDWRILEREISQMTVQSQNTDLEKKTDQIIVDVVLDGDVESVSGTLVADYVFDKTWQLKNISTKDSLKVEIKADKALDANMDRVIGDIQKPEIKYGVSGAIQKVTISKDQIEDFTVNSQNASSKGTEQSIQCSAKLIKGHVTFNVSINAEYIFEDGTWNCSQIEPELTFASADLQGEWRGTYRKGGGDGTVNLNITEVDGNNIKGIYSYTPYGSGKWDEPGSYEVEGEFVQDGLIIAMKAGDWIDEPEKHLSGPLHDISAVLYVDEDILKGMGHESSLFELTKQ
;
A
#
# COMPACT_ATOMS: atom_id res chain seq x y z
N MET A 1 53.49 -17.76 11.24
CA MET A 1 54.08 -18.95 10.67
C MET A 1 53.57 -19.16 9.23
N ARG A 2 53.99 -18.30 8.26
CA ARG A 2 53.62 -18.38 6.85
C ARG A 2 54.77 -17.91 5.93
N LYS A 3 55.99 -18.39 6.17
CA LYS A 3 57.17 -18.13 5.32
C LYS A 3 57.92 -19.37 4.87
N GLY A 4 57.35 -20.59 5.10
CA GLY A 4 58.04 -21.83 4.81
C GLY A 4 57.58 -22.59 3.53
N ILE A 5 56.50 -22.18 2.88
CA ILE A 5 55.93 -22.96 1.76
C ILE A 5 56.39 -22.45 0.39
N PHE A 6 56.86 -21.19 0.30
CA PHE A 6 57.29 -20.59 -0.97
C PHE A 6 58.65 -21.07 -1.50
N ILE A 7 59.48 -21.67 -0.65
CA ILE A 7 60.84 -22.09 -1.04
C ILE A 7 60.82 -23.52 -1.65
N MET A 8 59.80 -24.32 -1.39
CA MET A 8 59.74 -25.70 -1.87
C MET A 8 59.22 -25.86 -3.31
N ALA A 9 58.44 -24.87 -3.78
CA ALA A 9 57.96 -24.83 -5.17
C ALA A 9 59.03 -24.37 -6.15
N MET A 10 60.01 -23.57 -5.70
CA MET A 10 61.08 -23.04 -6.54
C MET A 10 62.19 -24.09 -6.83
N VAL A 11 62.27 -25.19 -6.06
CA VAL A 11 63.28 -26.21 -6.23
C VAL A 11 62.82 -27.34 -7.19
N MET A 12 61.52 -27.49 -7.44
CA MET A 12 61.02 -28.52 -8.39
C MET A 12 61.02 -28.06 -9.86
N ALA A 13 61.04 -26.75 -10.13
CA ALA A 13 61.07 -26.21 -11.47
C ALA A 13 62.46 -26.29 -12.16
N VAL A 14 63.55 -26.54 -11.39
CA VAL A 14 64.92 -26.56 -11.89
C VAL A 14 65.37 -27.94 -12.39
N THR A 15 64.61 -29.03 -12.16
CA THR A 15 65.06 -30.40 -12.45
C THR A 15 64.55 -31.02 -13.75
N LEU A 16 63.76 -30.27 -14.56
CA LEU A 16 63.28 -30.76 -15.87
C LEU A 16 63.99 -30.12 -17.08
N MET A 17 65.08 -29.40 -16.87
CA MET A 17 65.83 -28.74 -17.97
C MET A 17 67.11 -29.48 -18.38
N LEU A 18 67.06 -30.80 -18.61
CA LEU A 18 68.19 -31.55 -19.18
C LEU A 18 67.72 -32.49 -20.29
N ALA A 19 67.10 -31.97 -21.31
CA ALA A 19 67.07 -32.59 -22.62
C ALA A 19 67.09 -31.46 -23.66
N GLY A 20 68.29 -31.12 -24.07
CA GLY A 20 68.50 -30.15 -25.16
C GLY A 20 67.87 -30.63 -26.45
N CYS A 21 66.61 -30.44 -26.65
CA CYS A 21 65.88 -30.59 -27.88
C CYS A 21 65.93 -29.28 -28.66
N SER A 22 66.52 -29.30 -29.86
CA SER A 22 66.50 -28.24 -30.83
C SER A 22 65.11 -27.97 -31.46
N SER A 23 64.08 -28.55 -30.85
CA SER A 23 62.69 -28.36 -31.26
C SER A 23 62.13 -27.08 -30.68
N VAL A 24 61.37 -26.36 -31.47
CA VAL A 24 60.64 -25.16 -31.05
C VAL A 24 59.56 -25.50 -30.02
N PRO A 25 59.20 -24.58 -29.10
CA PRO A 25 58.19 -24.83 -28.08
C PRO A 25 56.85 -25.25 -28.68
N LYS A 26 56.21 -26.25 -28.04
CA LYS A 26 54.84 -26.69 -28.39
C LYS A 26 53.81 -25.86 -27.64
N GLU A 27 52.56 -26.07 -27.94
CA GLU A 27 51.43 -25.32 -27.29
C GLU A 27 51.46 -25.42 -25.77
N GLU A 28 51.67 -26.62 -25.20
CA GLU A 28 51.76 -26.83 -23.75
C GLU A 28 52.93 -26.08 -23.10
N GLU A 29 54.10 -26.03 -23.78
CA GLU A 29 55.27 -25.31 -23.29
C GLU A 29 55.06 -23.78 -23.41
N ILE A 30 54.42 -23.29 -24.49
CA ILE A 30 54.06 -21.89 -24.65
C ILE A 30 53.06 -21.45 -23.58
N GLN A 31 52.09 -22.30 -23.28
CA GLN A 31 51.12 -22.01 -22.21
C GLN A 31 51.83 -21.83 -20.87
N GLN A 32 52.70 -22.76 -20.50
CA GLN A 32 53.52 -22.67 -19.27
C GLN A 32 54.39 -21.42 -19.25
N ASP A 33 55.02 -21.07 -20.39
CA ASP A 33 55.85 -19.88 -20.50
C ASP A 33 55.05 -18.61 -20.26
N LEU A 34 53.83 -18.51 -20.78
CA LEU A 34 52.95 -17.35 -20.56
C LEU A 34 52.48 -17.27 -19.08
N GLU A 35 52.19 -18.39 -18.44
CA GLU A 35 51.77 -18.42 -17.06
C GLU A 35 52.91 -18.06 -16.09
N LEU A 36 54.14 -18.36 -16.44
CA LEU A 36 55.33 -18.14 -15.63
C LEU A 36 56.10 -16.86 -15.98
N PHE A 37 55.67 -16.08 -16.99
CA PHE A 37 56.42 -14.92 -17.46
C PHE A 37 56.38 -13.81 -16.40
N LEU A 38 57.54 -13.59 -15.72
CA LEU A 38 57.65 -12.69 -14.56
C LEU A 38 57.79 -11.21 -14.89
N ASP A 39 58.36 -10.90 -16.06
CA ASP A 39 58.64 -9.52 -16.44
C ASP A 39 57.36 -8.72 -16.77
N LYS A 40 56.31 -9.44 -17.20
CA LYS A 40 55.02 -8.86 -17.55
C LYS A 40 53.97 -9.93 -17.40
N ALA A 41 53.07 -9.73 -16.43
CA ALA A 41 51.99 -10.71 -16.18
C ALA A 41 51.04 -10.73 -17.41
N PHE A 42 50.86 -11.93 -17.97
CA PHE A 42 49.89 -12.18 -19.04
C PHE A 42 48.47 -12.27 -18.54
N LEU A 43 48.31 -12.91 -17.37
CA LEU A 43 47.02 -13.16 -16.74
C LEU A 43 46.75 -12.13 -15.68
N ASP A 44 45.51 -11.66 -15.62
CA ASP A 44 44.98 -10.90 -14.51
C ASP A 44 44.79 -11.81 -13.27
N GLU A 45 44.58 -11.22 -12.11
CA GLU A 45 44.29 -11.97 -10.88
C GLU A 45 42.99 -12.78 -11.06
N GLY A 46 43.07 -14.08 -10.80
CA GLY A 46 41.98 -15.06 -10.96
C GLY A 46 41.73 -15.52 -12.40
N GLU A 47 42.45 -15.00 -13.40
CA GLU A 47 42.35 -15.46 -14.77
C GLU A 47 43.19 -16.71 -14.98
N LYS A 48 42.73 -17.66 -15.86
CA LYS A 48 43.42 -18.91 -16.24
C LYS A 48 43.40 -19.09 -17.73
N ILE A 49 44.45 -19.69 -18.28
CA ILE A 49 44.45 -20.12 -19.66
C ILE A 49 43.63 -21.40 -19.77
N ASP A 50 42.61 -21.41 -20.62
CA ASP A 50 41.81 -22.56 -20.99
C ASP A 50 42.45 -23.33 -22.18
N SER A 51 42.79 -22.57 -23.24
CA SER A 51 43.36 -23.17 -24.43
C SER A 51 44.30 -22.19 -25.16
N LEU A 52 45.21 -22.79 -25.97
CA LEU A 52 46.11 -22.03 -26.82
C LEU A 52 46.23 -22.78 -28.16
N THR A 53 46.09 -22.01 -29.26
CA THR A 53 46.23 -22.53 -30.61
C THR A 53 47.25 -21.72 -31.37
N ILE A 54 48.24 -22.39 -31.97
CA ILE A 54 49.24 -21.73 -32.81
C ILE A 54 48.68 -21.51 -34.22
N GLU A 55 48.42 -20.27 -34.57
CA GLU A 55 47.90 -19.87 -35.89
C GLU A 55 49.01 -19.81 -36.95
N LYS A 56 50.17 -19.30 -36.56
CA LYS A 56 51.31 -19.13 -37.46
C LYS A 56 52.61 -19.09 -36.66
N ARG A 57 53.67 -19.58 -37.30
CA ARG A 57 55.02 -19.55 -36.72
C ARG A 57 56.06 -19.16 -37.80
N ASN A 58 57.06 -18.42 -37.39
CA ASN A 58 58.22 -18.11 -38.20
C ASN A 58 59.52 -18.31 -37.42
N THR A 59 60.18 -19.48 -37.65
CA THR A 59 61.41 -19.85 -36.95
C THR A 59 62.61 -19.53 -37.81
N ASP A 60 63.47 -18.63 -37.37
CA ASP A 60 64.78 -18.30 -37.95
C ASP A 60 65.88 -18.96 -37.09
N LYS A 61 66.24 -20.17 -37.42
CA LYS A 61 67.30 -20.92 -36.70
C LYS A 61 68.66 -20.26 -36.79
N LYS A 62 68.95 -19.53 -37.88
CA LYS A 62 70.24 -18.84 -38.10
C LYS A 62 70.41 -17.66 -37.15
N ASN A 63 69.35 -16.90 -36.92
CA ASN A 63 69.33 -15.79 -35.98
C ASN A 63 68.82 -16.18 -34.60
N LYS A 64 68.61 -17.49 -34.37
CA LYS A 64 68.14 -18.04 -33.06
C LYS A 64 66.83 -17.38 -32.58
N ARG A 65 65.92 -17.08 -33.49
CA ARG A 65 64.61 -16.41 -33.16
C ARG A 65 63.48 -17.26 -33.66
N ASP A 66 62.37 -17.24 -32.84
CA ASP A 66 61.10 -17.83 -33.22
C ASP A 66 59.99 -16.87 -32.88
N LEU A 67 59.19 -16.54 -33.86
CA LEU A 67 58.05 -15.65 -33.73
C LEU A 67 56.75 -16.48 -33.89
N VAL A 68 55.92 -16.50 -32.88
CA VAL A 68 54.70 -17.29 -32.83
C VAL A 68 53.49 -16.40 -32.71
N TRP A 69 52.53 -16.57 -33.59
CA TRP A 69 51.22 -15.99 -33.49
C TRP A 69 50.25 -17.05 -33.03
N CYS A 70 49.54 -16.81 -31.93
CA CYS A 70 48.59 -17.75 -31.36
C CYS A 70 47.33 -17.03 -30.94
N THR A 71 46.26 -17.78 -30.87
CA THR A 71 45.02 -17.45 -30.19
C THR A 71 45.06 -18.10 -28.84
N VAL A 72 44.90 -17.30 -27.78
CA VAL A 72 44.85 -17.77 -26.39
C VAL A 72 43.47 -17.47 -25.85
N THR A 73 42.78 -18.53 -25.38
CA THR A 73 41.53 -18.41 -24.67
C THR A 73 41.83 -18.44 -23.18
N THR A 74 41.34 -17.41 -22.48
CA THR A 74 41.44 -17.33 -21.02
C THR A 74 40.06 -17.24 -20.41
N GLU A 75 39.91 -17.66 -19.16
CA GLU A 75 38.67 -17.64 -18.42
C GLU A 75 38.83 -16.89 -17.10
N LYS A 76 37.84 -16.06 -16.80
CA LYS A 76 37.72 -15.34 -15.52
C LYS A 76 36.26 -15.00 -15.25
N ASP A 77 35.80 -15.25 -14.02
CA ASP A 77 34.46 -14.85 -13.55
C ASP A 77 33.32 -15.29 -14.51
N ASP A 78 33.36 -16.56 -14.97
CA ASP A 78 32.42 -17.16 -15.92
C ASP A 78 32.38 -16.50 -17.31
N VAL A 79 33.46 -15.82 -17.68
CA VAL A 79 33.63 -15.19 -18.99
C VAL A 79 34.88 -15.72 -19.66
N SER A 80 34.77 -16.02 -20.95
CA SER A 80 35.87 -16.44 -21.82
C SER A 80 36.36 -15.26 -22.66
N TYR A 81 37.66 -15.12 -22.74
CA TYR A 81 38.36 -14.07 -23.52
C TYR A 81 39.27 -14.72 -24.52
N GLU A 82 38.93 -14.63 -25.80
CA GLU A 82 39.80 -15.05 -26.91
C GLU A 82 40.67 -13.88 -27.31
N LYS A 83 41.99 -14.02 -27.15
CA LYS A 83 43.02 -12.98 -27.37
C LYS A 83 44.00 -13.42 -28.45
N GLU A 84 44.28 -12.57 -29.40
CA GLU A 84 45.41 -12.80 -30.34
C GLU A 84 46.71 -12.33 -29.67
N VAL A 85 47.70 -13.27 -29.64
CA VAL A 85 48.98 -13.04 -28.95
C VAL A 85 50.13 -13.30 -29.92
N THR A 86 51.10 -12.43 -29.92
CA THR A 86 52.35 -12.62 -30.63
C THR A 86 53.48 -12.81 -29.64
N LEU A 87 54.22 -13.95 -29.76
CA LEU A 87 55.26 -14.35 -28.84
C LEU A 87 56.60 -14.29 -29.55
N SER A 88 57.64 -13.81 -28.85
CA SER A 88 59.00 -13.71 -29.33
C SER A 88 59.91 -14.61 -28.49
N TYR A 89 60.45 -15.65 -29.08
CA TYR A 89 61.37 -16.57 -28.45
C TYR A 89 62.79 -16.32 -28.98
N TYR A 90 63.78 -16.59 -28.09
CA TYR A 90 65.20 -16.63 -28.44
C TYR A 90 65.80 -17.96 -27.96
N LEU A 91 66.66 -18.54 -28.82
CA LEU A 91 67.35 -19.81 -28.55
C LEU A 91 68.67 -19.55 -27.85
N TYR A 92 68.73 -19.80 -26.56
CA TYR A 92 69.95 -19.74 -25.78
C TYR A 92 70.67 -21.09 -25.75
N ASP A 93 72.01 -21.05 -25.78
CA ASP A 93 72.85 -22.27 -25.90
C ASP A 93 72.66 -23.23 -24.70
N LYS A 94 72.29 -22.75 -23.54
CA LYS A 94 72.11 -23.57 -22.31
C LYS A 94 70.67 -23.71 -21.88
N ALA A 95 69.83 -22.73 -22.11
CA ALA A 95 68.46 -22.67 -21.65
C ALA A 95 67.45 -23.15 -22.70
N GLY A 96 67.89 -23.31 -23.97
CA GLY A 96 66.97 -23.64 -25.06
C GLY A 96 66.16 -22.42 -25.52
N TRP A 97 65.02 -22.67 -26.09
CA TRP A 97 64.08 -21.63 -26.49
C TRP A 97 63.45 -21.00 -25.23
N THR A 98 63.59 -19.68 -25.11
CA THR A 98 63.08 -18.91 -23.96
C THR A 98 62.21 -17.79 -24.47
N LEU A 99 61.05 -17.58 -23.90
CA LEU A 99 60.14 -16.46 -24.15
C LEU A 99 60.78 -15.17 -23.66
N GLU A 100 61.02 -14.22 -24.58
CA GLU A 100 61.63 -12.91 -24.28
C GLU A 100 60.56 -11.81 -24.13
N ASP A 101 59.54 -11.87 -24.98
CA ASP A 101 58.48 -10.88 -24.94
C ASP A 101 57.22 -11.42 -25.58
N TYR A 102 56.07 -10.85 -25.22
CA TYR A 102 54.82 -11.08 -25.86
C TYR A 102 54.03 -9.79 -26.08
N LYS A 103 53.17 -9.79 -27.07
CA LYS A 103 52.26 -8.69 -27.38
C LYS A 103 50.84 -9.25 -27.53
N VAL A 104 49.91 -8.76 -26.71
CA VAL A 104 48.48 -9.05 -26.82
C VAL A 104 47.82 -8.02 -27.70
N SER A 105 46.84 -8.44 -28.49
CA SER A 105 45.97 -7.52 -29.25
C SER A 105 45.19 -6.57 -28.30
N ASP A 106 44.82 -5.42 -28.86
CA ASP A 106 44.00 -4.46 -28.09
C ASP A 106 42.68 -5.11 -27.60
N GLN A 107 42.23 -4.74 -26.41
CA GLN A 107 41.04 -5.31 -25.80
C GLN A 107 39.77 -5.20 -26.67
N GLU A 108 39.69 -4.19 -27.50
CA GLU A 108 38.58 -3.99 -28.48
C GLU A 108 38.48 -5.12 -29.52
N LYS A 109 39.56 -5.86 -29.72
CA LYS A 109 39.63 -7.00 -30.64
C LYS A 109 39.35 -8.34 -29.98
N TRP A 110 39.28 -8.38 -28.68
CA TRP A 110 39.03 -9.62 -27.97
C TRP A 110 37.60 -10.12 -28.23
N LYS A 111 37.48 -11.41 -28.46
CA LYS A 111 36.17 -12.04 -28.48
C LYS A 111 35.79 -12.43 -27.04
N ILE A 112 34.78 -11.79 -26.51
CA ILE A 112 34.32 -12.02 -25.16
C ILE A 112 33.02 -12.79 -25.23
N SER A 113 32.94 -13.89 -24.48
CA SER A 113 31.75 -14.77 -24.47
C SER A 113 31.42 -15.23 -23.06
N PRO A 114 30.16 -15.38 -22.70
CA PRO A 114 29.80 -15.97 -21.42
C PRO A 114 30.05 -17.47 -21.43
N LEU A 115 30.45 -18.04 -20.32
CA LEU A 115 30.59 -19.48 -20.10
C LEU A 115 29.36 -20.08 -19.44
N SER A 116 28.60 -19.26 -18.73
CA SER A 116 27.37 -19.65 -18.07
C SER A 116 26.29 -18.58 -18.26
N GLY A 117 25.05 -18.90 -17.88
CA GLY A 117 23.97 -17.95 -17.79
C GLY A 117 24.17 -16.95 -16.64
N VAL A 118 23.25 -15.99 -16.53
CA VAL A 118 23.28 -15.00 -15.45
C VAL A 118 23.10 -15.68 -14.09
N SER A 119 23.86 -15.27 -13.10
CA SER A 119 23.76 -15.82 -11.74
C SER A 119 22.52 -15.28 -11.00
N GLU A 120 22.00 -16.07 -10.05
CA GLU A 120 20.89 -15.65 -9.18
C GLU A 120 21.21 -14.36 -8.42
N ALA A 121 22.44 -14.19 -7.96
CA ALA A 121 22.88 -12.96 -7.29
C ALA A 121 22.79 -11.74 -8.20
N THR A 122 23.18 -11.90 -9.47
CA THR A 122 23.06 -10.83 -10.49
C THR A 122 21.60 -10.50 -10.78
N VAL A 123 20.73 -11.53 -10.89
CA VAL A 123 19.29 -11.33 -11.07
C VAL A 123 18.73 -10.53 -9.91
N ARG A 124 19.00 -10.94 -8.67
CA ARG A 124 18.53 -10.27 -7.46
C ARG A 124 18.95 -8.80 -7.45
N SER A 125 20.22 -8.51 -7.70
CA SER A 125 20.74 -7.13 -7.74
C SER A 125 20.10 -6.30 -8.85
N ASN A 126 19.82 -6.89 -10.01
CA ASN A 126 19.23 -6.19 -11.13
C ASN A 126 17.71 -5.96 -10.99
N LEU A 127 17.02 -6.71 -10.12
CA LEU A 127 15.62 -6.46 -9.79
C LEU A 127 15.45 -5.20 -8.95
N GLU A 128 16.45 -4.84 -8.17
CA GLU A 128 16.43 -3.62 -7.36
C GLU A 128 16.29 -2.37 -8.23
N GLY A 129 15.38 -1.48 -7.84
CA GLY A 129 15.08 -0.26 -8.57
C GLY A 129 14.18 -0.43 -9.80
N GLN A 130 13.89 -1.68 -10.21
CA GLN A 130 12.95 -1.95 -11.30
C GLN A 130 11.52 -1.68 -10.88
N THR A 131 10.67 -1.41 -11.88
CA THR A 131 9.23 -1.22 -11.67
C THR A 131 8.48 -2.36 -12.35
N VAL A 132 7.57 -3.00 -11.61
CA VAL A 132 6.71 -4.08 -12.09
C VAL A 132 5.25 -3.75 -11.84
N LYS A 133 4.33 -4.45 -12.49
CA LYS A 133 2.89 -4.28 -12.25
C LYS A 133 2.40 -5.24 -11.17
N ALA A 134 1.73 -4.67 -10.14
CA ALA A 134 1.02 -5.40 -9.11
C ALA A 134 -0.38 -4.82 -8.99
N ASP A 135 -1.42 -5.64 -9.13
CA ASP A 135 -2.83 -5.22 -9.15
C ASP A 135 -3.13 -3.99 -10.03
N ASN A 136 -2.48 -3.95 -11.23
CA ASN A 136 -2.53 -2.88 -12.23
C ASN A 136 -1.82 -1.57 -11.87
N GLU A 137 -1.16 -1.49 -10.72
CA GLU A 137 -0.36 -0.35 -10.32
C GLU A 137 1.14 -0.60 -10.45
N ASP A 138 1.93 0.48 -10.48
CA ASP A 138 3.36 0.41 -10.59
C ASP A 138 4.00 0.17 -9.21
N TRP A 139 4.68 -0.96 -9.06
CA TRP A 139 5.45 -1.30 -7.88
C TRP A 139 6.95 -1.17 -8.16
N ARG A 140 7.63 -0.28 -7.46
CA ARG A 140 9.08 -0.15 -7.53
C ARG A 140 9.72 -1.05 -6.48
N ILE A 141 10.50 -2.04 -6.94
CA ILE A 141 11.21 -3.00 -6.09
C ILE A 141 12.37 -2.29 -5.38
N LEU A 142 12.39 -2.32 -4.05
CA LEU A 142 13.51 -1.85 -3.24
C LEU A 142 14.37 -3.04 -2.78
N GLU A 143 15.66 -2.83 -2.58
CA GLU A 143 16.62 -3.87 -2.17
C GLU A 143 16.14 -4.67 -0.95
N ARG A 144 15.69 -3.97 0.08
CA ARG A 144 15.23 -4.54 1.34
C ARG A 144 13.91 -5.30 1.24
N GLU A 145 13.18 -5.15 0.14
CA GLU A 145 11.85 -5.74 -0.03
C GLU A 145 11.90 -7.16 -0.60
N ILE A 146 12.98 -7.55 -1.27
CA ILE A 146 13.10 -8.90 -1.83
C ILE A 146 13.37 -9.89 -0.69
N SER A 147 12.31 -10.40 -0.04
CA SER A 147 12.42 -11.33 1.07
C SER A 147 12.71 -12.76 0.59
N GLN A 148 12.12 -13.16 -0.54
CA GLN A 148 12.36 -14.44 -1.18
C GLN A 148 12.49 -14.28 -2.68
N MET A 149 13.38 -15.06 -3.28
CA MET A 149 13.53 -15.21 -4.72
C MET A 149 13.90 -16.64 -5.02
N THR A 150 13.19 -17.29 -5.95
CA THR A 150 13.44 -18.66 -6.35
C THR A 150 13.42 -18.75 -7.87
N VAL A 151 14.51 -19.26 -8.45
CA VAL A 151 14.59 -19.49 -9.90
C VAL A 151 13.73 -20.70 -10.26
N GLN A 152 12.72 -20.49 -11.09
CA GLN A 152 11.83 -21.53 -11.59
C GLN A 152 12.40 -22.21 -12.86
N SER A 153 12.97 -21.39 -13.73
CA SER A 153 13.64 -21.87 -14.94
C SER A 153 14.60 -20.84 -15.50
N GLN A 154 15.60 -21.31 -16.20
CA GLN A 154 16.59 -20.51 -16.92
C GLN A 154 16.78 -21.10 -18.32
N ASN A 155 16.79 -20.25 -19.34
CA ASN A 155 16.99 -20.61 -20.72
C ASN A 155 18.13 -19.77 -21.32
N THR A 156 19.34 -20.29 -21.20
CA THR A 156 20.57 -19.64 -21.64
C THR A 156 20.93 -20.09 -23.06
N ASP A 157 21.12 -19.15 -23.96
CA ASP A 157 21.68 -19.34 -25.29
C ASP A 157 23.05 -18.62 -25.36
N LEU A 158 24.13 -19.36 -25.10
CA LEU A 158 25.49 -18.82 -25.08
C LEU A 158 25.96 -18.33 -26.46
N GLU A 159 25.47 -18.93 -27.56
CA GLU A 159 25.82 -18.53 -28.91
C GLU A 159 25.17 -17.19 -29.27
N LYS A 160 23.90 -17.01 -28.92
CA LYS A 160 23.19 -15.74 -29.14
C LYS A 160 23.46 -14.72 -28.04
N LYS A 161 24.17 -15.12 -27.00
CA LYS A 161 24.47 -14.28 -25.85
C LYS A 161 23.21 -13.71 -25.20
N THR A 162 22.20 -14.56 -25.05
CA THR A 162 20.93 -14.20 -24.42
C THR A 162 20.61 -15.18 -23.28
N ASP A 163 19.96 -14.68 -22.25
CA ASP A 163 19.47 -15.49 -21.15
C ASP A 163 18.09 -14.99 -20.70
N GLN A 164 17.18 -15.92 -20.47
CA GLN A 164 15.88 -15.63 -19.90
C GLN A 164 15.72 -16.39 -18.61
N ILE A 165 15.43 -15.67 -17.52
CA ILE A 165 15.18 -16.27 -16.21
C ILE A 165 13.77 -15.99 -15.78
N ILE A 166 13.10 -17.05 -15.30
CA ILE A 166 11.80 -16.97 -14.65
C ILE A 166 12.02 -17.18 -13.16
N VAL A 167 11.63 -16.20 -12.35
CA VAL A 167 11.79 -16.21 -10.90
C VAL A 167 10.47 -15.99 -10.19
N ASP A 168 10.21 -16.75 -9.13
CA ASP A 168 9.19 -16.41 -8.16
C ASP A 168 9.79 -15.49 -7.12
N VAL A 169 9.08 -14.42 -6.81
CA VAL A 169 9.49 -13.41 -5.83
C VAL A 169 8.44 -13.19 -4.77
N VAL A 170 8.91 -12.88 -3.57
CA VAL A 170 8.12 -12.28 -2.50
C VAL A 170 8.80 -10.98 -2.12
N LEU A 171 8.06 -9.88 -2.29
CA LEU A 171 8.49 -8.53 -1.97
C LEU A 171 7.73 -8.07 -0.73
N ASP A 172 8.44 -7.79 0.34
CA ASP A 172 7.86 -7.40 1.62
C ASP A 172 7.97 -5.89 1.86
N GLY A 173 6.87 -5.17 1.64
CA GLY A 173 6.71 -3.78 2.08
C GLY A 173 6.48 -3.66 3.59
N ASP A 174 6.18 -2.46 4.07
CA ASP A 174 5.94 -2.22 5.50
C ASP A 174 4.58 -2.80 5.95
N VAL A 175 3.58 -2.76 5.09
CA VAL A 175 2.18 -3.17 5.39
C VAL A 175 1.74 -4.38 4.58
N GLU A 176 2.21 -4.50 3.33
CA GLU A 176 1.83 -5.56 2.41
C GLU A 176 3.00 -6.43 1.99
N SER A 177 2.64 -7.57 1.41
CA SER A 177 3.53 -8.48 0.72
C SER A 177 3.04 -8.68 -0.70
N VAL A 178 3.94 -8.56 -1.68
CA VAL A 178 3.66 -8.76 -3.09
C VAL A 178 4.32 -10.04 -3.55
N SER A 179 3.57 -10.96 -4.13
CA SER A 179 4.10 -12.23 -4.60
C SER A 179 3.71 -12.53 -6.03
N GLY A 180 4.57 -13.27 -6.73
CA GLY A 180 4.30 -13.76 -8.08
C GLY A 180 5.54 -14.04 -8.89
N THR A 181 5.36 -14.24 -10.19
CA THR A 181 6.41 -14.71 -11.10
C THR A 181 6.86 -13.57 -12.03
N LEU A 182 8.15 -13.30 -12.04
CA LEU A 182 8.80 -12.36 -12.94
C LEU A 182 9.56 -13.11 -14.04
N VAL A 183 9.62 -12.49 -15.21
CA VAL A 183 10.43 -12.92 -16.36
C VAL A 183 11.45 -11.82 -16.61
N ALA A 184 12.73 -12.17 -16.51
CA ALA A 184 13.84 -11.26 -16.75
C ALA A 184 14.64 -11.72 -17.97
N ASP A 185 14.75 -10.86 -18.98
CA ASP A 185 15.49 -11.09 -20.20
C ASP A 185 16.84 -10.37 -20.15
N TYR A 186 17.91 -11.11 -20.40
CA TYR A 186 19.28 -10.63 -20.38
C TYR A 186 19.95 -10.71 -21.75
N VAL A 187 20.88 -9.80 -21.97
CA VAL A 187 21.80 -9.82 -23.12
C VAL A 187 23.21 -9.65 -22.57
N PHE A 188 24.12 -10.45 -23.09
CA PHE A 188 25.53 -10.34 -22.74
C PHE A 188 26.27 -9.38 -23.71
N ASP A 189 26.82 -8.31 -23.12
CA ASP A 189 27.79 -7.42 -23.77
C ASP A 189 28.92 -7.16 -22.77
N LYS A 190 29.95 -8.02 -22.80
CA LYS A 190 31.05 -8.12 -21.83
C LYS A 190 30.59 -8.59 -20.41
N THR A 191 29.41 -8.27 -19.99
CA THR A 191 28.70 -8.74 -18.78
C THR A 191 27.23 -8.95 -19.10
N TRP A 192 26.53 -9.73 -18.30
CA TRP A 192 25.09 -9.87 -18.41
C TRP A 192 24.38 -8.58 -18.00
N GLN A 193 23.54 -8.06 -18.90
CA GLN A 193 22.76 -6.83 -18.69
C GLN A 193 21.27 -7.13 -18.78
N LEU A 194 20.51 -6.71 -17.79
CA LEU A 194 19.06 -6.79 -17.83
C LEU A 194 18.52 -5.90 -18.94
N LYS A 195 17.80 -6.49 -19.89
CA LYS A 195 17.20 -5.78 -21.01
C LYS A 195 15.73 -5.47 -20.77
N ASN A 196 15.03 -6.41 -20.16
CA ASN A 196 13.61 -6.31 -19.92
C ASN A 196 13.21 -7.09 -18.66
N ILE A 197 12.20 -6.60 -17.97
CA ILE A 197 11.52 -7.32 -16.91
C ILE A 197 10.02 -7.24 -17.15
N SER A 198 9.32 -8.33 -16.97
CA SER A 198 7.87 -8.40 -17.08
C SER A 198 7.30 -9.37 -16.04
N THR A 199 6.01 -9.27 -15.78
CA THR A 199 5.29 -10.24 -14.97
C THR A 199 4.71 -11.34 -15.86
N LYS A 200 4.78 -12.59 -15.43
CA LYS A 200 4.14 -13.70 -16.15
C LYS A 200 2.63 -13.63 -16.02
N ASP A 201 2.17 -13.31 -14.79
CA ASP A 201 0.78 -13.04 -14.43
C ASP A 201 0.77 -11.78 -13.55
N SER A 202 -0.41 -11.21 -13.24
CA SER A 202 -0.49 -10.10 -12.29
C SER A 202 0.07 -10.53 -10.94
N LEU A 203 0.95 -9.72 -10.38
CA LEU A 203 1.47 -9.95 -9.03
C LEU A 203 0.34 -9.76 -8.02
N LYS A 204 0.28 -10.64 -7.02
CA LYS A 204 -0.72 -10.62 -5.96
C LYS A 204 -0.24 -9.76 -4.80
N VAL A 205 -1.06 -8.79 -4.41
CA VAL A 205 -0.84 -7.96 -3.23
C VAL A 205 -1.68 -8.49 -2.07
N GLU A 206 -1.06 -8.69 -0.91
CA GLU A 206 -1.73 -9.13 0.33
C GLU A 206 -1.27 -8.24 1.48
N ILE A 207 -2.23 -7.72 2.26
CA ILE A 207 -1.92 -6.99 3.50
C ILE A 207 -1.46 -7.99 4.55
N LYS A 208 -0.36 -7.70 5.23
CA LYS A 208 0.16 -8.50 6.33
C LYS A 208 -0.84 -8.54 7.48
N ALA A 209 -1.17 -9.71 7.99
CA ALA A 209 -2.20 -9.90 9.00
C ALA A 209 -1.96 -9.08 10.28
N ASP A 210 -0.70 -8.89 10.67
CA ASP A 210 -0.29 -8.08 11.83
C ASP A 210 -0.28 -6.57 11.58
N LYS A 211 -0.48 -6.16 10.32
CA LYS A 211 -0.53 -4.76 9.88
C LYS A 211 -1.89 -4.37 9.33
N ALA A 212 -2.84 -5.28 9.28
CA ALA A 212 -4.19 -4.97 8.84
C ALA A 212 -4.83 -3.90 9.73
N LEU A 213 -5.48 -2.91 9.10
CA LEU A 213 -6.27 -1.93 9.83
C LEU A 213 -7.50 -2.62 10.43
N ASP A 214 -7.60 -2.63 11.76
CA ASP A 214 -8.79 -3.07 12.47
C ASP A 214 -9.82 -1.92 12.50
N ALA A 215 -10.71 -1.94 11.52
CA ALA A 215 -11.79 -0.96 11.35
C ALA A 215 -13.02 -1.32 12.21
N ASN A 216 -12.85 -1.40 13.50
CA ASN A 216 -13.95 -1.63 14.41
C ASN A 216 -14.65 -0.33 14.85
N MET A 217 -15.82 -0.47 15.51
CA MET A 217 -16.61 0.65 16.00
C MET A 217 -15.80 1.58 16.92
N ASP A 218 -15.01 1.00 17.83
CA ASP A 218 -14.24 1.76 18.82
C ASP A 218 -13.25 2.72 18.15
N ARG A 219 -12.59 2.24 17.11
CA ARG A 219 -11.65 3.03 16.34
C ARG A 219 -12.35 4.08 15.50
N VAL A 220 -13.28 3.67 14.63
CA VAL A 220 -13.92 4.59 13.68
C VAL A 220 -14.69 5.70 14.40
N ILE A 221 -15.47 5.37 15.41
CA ILE A 221 -16.22 6.39 16.19
C ILE A 221 -15.25 7.23 17.05
N GLY A 222 -14.20 6.61 17.59
CA GLY A 222 -13.18 7.32 18.38
C GLY A 222 -12.38 8.34 17.58
N ASP A 223 -12.20 8.11 16.29
CA ASP A 223 -11.45 8.99 15.40
C ASP A 223 -12.28 10.20 14.90
N ILE A 224 -13.59 10.27 15.19
CA ILE A 224 -14.44 11.42 14.87
C ILE A 224 -14.06 12.60 15.75
N GLN A 225 -13.21 13.50 15.24
CA GLN A 225 -12.73 14.67 15.99
C GLN A 225 -13.82 15.72 16.27
N LYS A 226 -14.85 15.79 15.41
CA LYS A 226 -15.99 16.70 15.55
C LYS A 226 -17.27 15.87 15.58
N PRO A 227 -17.67 15.37 16.75
CA PRO A 227 -18.83 14.50 16.86
C PRO A 227 -20.17 15.23 16.62
N GLU A 228 -20.20 16.58 16.59
CA GLU A 228 -21.39 17.36 16.31
C GLU A 228 -21.65 17.50 14.81
N ILE A 229 -22.74 16.93 14.34
CA ILE A 229 -23.19 17.02 12.95
C ILE A 229 -24.40 17.92 12.88
N LYS A 230 -24.46 18.76 11.85
CA LYS A 230 -25.65 19.57 11.57
C LYS A 230 -26.70 18.71 10.89
N TYR A 231 -27.89 18.65 11.48
CA TYR A 231 -29.06 17.99 10.93
C TYR A 231 -30.23 18.96 10.86
N GLY A 232 -31.01 18.88 9.81
CA GLY A 232 -32.21 19.67 9.64
C GLY A 232 -32.18 20.63 8.42
N VAL A 233 -33.29 21.32 8.24
CA VAL A 233 -33.50 22.30 7.15
C VAL A 233 -33.39 23.75 7.66
N SER A 234 -33.33 24.68 6.73
CA SER A 234 -33.29 26.13 7.08
C SER A 234 -34.43 26.50 8.02
N GLY A 235 -34.09 27.03 9.19
CA GLY A 235 -35.05 27.40 10.25
C GLY A 235 -35.20 26.34 11.35
N ALA A 236 -34.73 25.11 11.15
CA ALA A 236 -34.77 24.02 12.13
C ALA A 236 -33.47 23.21 12.13
N ILE A 237 -32.33 23.85 11.91
CA ILE A 237 -31.02 23.18 11.98
C ILE A 237 -30.62 23.03 13.43
N GLN A 238 -30.30 21.78 13.80
CA GLN A 238 -29.75 21.46 15.12
C GLN A 238 -28.40 20.74 14.99
N LYS A 239 -27.65 20.69 16.07
CA LYS A 239 -26.45 19.89 16.19
C LYS A 239 -26.84 18.55 16.82
N VAL A 240 -26.41 17.47 16.21
CA VAL A 240 -26.59 16.12 16.71
C VAL A 240 -25.23 15.55 17.06
N THR A 241 -25.02 15.14 18.29
CA THR A 241 -23.76 14.61 18.77
C THR A 241 -23.70 13.11 18.56
N ILE A 242 -22.66 12.60 17.92
CA ILE A 242 -22.40 11.17 17.85
C ILE A 242 -21.64 10.72 19.11
N SER A 243 -22.20 9.77 19.84
CA SER A 243 -21.55 9.12 20.99
C SER A 243 -21.57 7.62 20.80
N LYS A 244 -20.49 6.94 21.16
CA LYS A 244 -20.31 5.50 20.98
C LYS A 244 -21.41 4.67 21.69
N ASP A 245 -21.81 5.08 22.86
CA ASP A 245 -22.86 4.44 23.68
C ASP A 245 -24.26 4.51 23.06
N GLN A 246 -24.45 5.34 22.05
CA GLN A 246 -25.69 5.54 21.32
C GLN A 246 -25.66 4.93 19.91
N ILE A 247 -24.56 4.26 19.55
CA ILE A 247 -24.38 3.59 18.26
C ILE A 247 -24.79 2.13 18.39
N GLU A 248 -25.65 1.70 17.47
CA GLU A 248 -26.04 0.29 17.28
C GLU A 248 -25.82 -0.15 15.84
N ASP A 249 -25.83 -1.46 15.60
CA ASP A 249 -25.77 -2.10 14.29
C ASP A 249 -24.56 -1.61 13.42
N PHE A 250 -23.41 -1.30 14.06
CA PHE A 250 -22.21 -0.88 13.33
C PHE A 250 -21.71 -1.97 12.37
N THR A 251 -21.51 -1.61 11.13
CA THR A 251 -21.04 -2.52 10.08
C THR A 251 -20.02 -1.82 9.19
N VAL A 252 -18.91 -2.48 8.90
CA VAL A 252 -17.96 -2.09 7.86
C VAL A 252 -18.47 -2.64 6.52
N ASN A 253 -18.91 -1.76 5.64
CA ASN A 253 -19.49 -2.12 4.35
C ASN A 253 -18.41 -2.40 3.29
N SER A 254 -17.32 -1.63 3.33
CA SER A 254 -16.14 -1.83 2.48
C SER A 254 -14.88 -1.33 3.14
N GLN A 255 -13.77 -1.97 2.83
CA GLN A 255 -12.42 -1.58 3.21
C GLN A 255 -11.53 -1.80 2.00
N ASN A 256 -11.01 -0.72 1.42
CA ASN A 256 -10.19 -0.74 0.22
C ASN A 256 -8.81 -0.17 0.54
N ALA A 257 -7.76 -0.90 0.18
CA ALA A 257 -6.39 -0.46 0.35
C ALA A 257 -5.84 0.12 -0.97
N SER A 258 -4.93 1.09 -0.88
CA SER A 258 -4.07 1.48 -1.99
C SER A 258 -3.14 0.32 -2.38
N SER A 259 -2.51 0.40 -3.54
CA SER A 259 -1.60 -0.62 -4.06
C SER A 259 -0.44 -0.95 -3.10
N LYS A 260 -0.02 0.03 -2.31
CA LYS A 260 1.02 -0.17 -1.29
C LYS A 260 0.46 -0.51 0.08
N GLY A 261 -0.87 -0.65 0.22
CA GLY A 261 -1.51 -0.95 1.49
C GLY A 261 -1.38 0.13 2.57
N THR A 262 -0.60 1.20 2.32
CA THR A 262 -0.34 2.27 3.30
C THR A 262 -1.46 3.29 3.43
N GLU A 263 -2.44 3.26 2.54
CA GLU A 263 -3.65 4.08 2.60
C GLU A 263 -4.86 3.17 2.49
N GLN A 264 -5.87 3.40 3.32
CA GLN A 264 -7.10 2.63 3.30
C GLN A 264 -8.31 3.55 3.39
N SER A 265 -9.30 3.33 2.52
CA SER A 265 -10.61 3.94 2.61
C SER A 265 -11.61 2.95 3.18
N ILE A 266 -12.39 3.41 4.15
CA ILE A 266 -13.38 2.61 4.86
C ILE A 266 -14.74 3.25 4.72
N GLN A 267 -15.75 2.44 4.41
CA GLN A 267 -17.14 2.85 4.46
C GLN A 267 -17.87 2.04 5.52
N CYS A 268 -18.48 2.73 6.46
CA CYS A 268 -19.25 2.12 7.54
C CYS A 268 -20.69 2.62 7.55
N SER A 269 -21.56 1.81 8.09
CA SER A 269 -22.92 2.18 8.43
C SER A 269 -23.25 1.79 9.86
N ALA A 270 -24.13 2.56 10.49
CA ALA A 270 -24.59 2.29 11.87
C ALA A 270 -25.97 2.91 12.08
N LYS A 271 -26.55 2.67 13.24
CA LYS A 271 -27.70 3.41 13.77
C LYS A 271 -27.26 4.26 14.95
N LEU A 272 -27.67 5.52 14.97
CA LEU A 272 -27.52 6.41 16.11
C LEU A 272 -28.88 6.60 16.78
N ILE A 273 -28.98 6.20 18.03
CA ILE A 273 -30.19 6.35 18.83
C ILE A 273 -30.08 7.59 19.70
N LYS A 274 -30.97 8.55 19.49
CA LYS A 274 -31.02 9.82 20.21
C LYS A 274 -32.40 10.00 20.82
N GLY A 275 -32.52 9.67 22.10
CA GLY A 275 -33.83 9.70 22.79
C GLY A 275 -34.85 8.89 22.00
N HIS A 276 -35.84 9.56 21.44
CA HIS A 276 -36.94 8.97 20.69
C HIS A 276 -36.74 8.94 19.17
N VAL A 277 -35.54 9.33 18.68
CA VAL A 277 -35.22 9.36 17.25
C VAL A 277 -34.06 8.43 16.95
N THR A 278 -34.19 7.68 15.86
CA THR A 278 -33.12 6.86 15.29
C THR A 278 -32.67 7.47 13.96
N PHE A 279 -31.37 7.61 13.77
CA PHE A 279 -30.75 7.98 12.52
C PHE A 279 -29.98 6.80 11.93
N ASN A 280 -29.94 6.71 10.59
CA ASN A 280 -28.90 5.98 9.92
C ASN A 280 -27.66 6.87 9.83
N VAL A 281 -26.52 6.31 10.17
CA VAL A 281 -25.21 6.96 10.06
C VAL A 281 -24.43 6.29 8.95
N SER A 282 -23.94 7.06 8.00
CA SER A 282 -22.92 6.62 7.05
C SER A 282 -21.60 7.35 7.35
N ILE A 283 -20.51 6.61 7.35
CA ILE A 283 -19.18 7.15 7.68
C ILE A 283 -18.23 6.75 6.57
N ASN A 284 -17.60 7.75 5.94
CA ASN A 284 -16.46 7.56 5.06
C ASN A 284 -15.21 7.99 5.82
N ALA A 285 -14.24 7.10 5.94
CA ALA A 285 -12.99 7.36 6.65
C ALA A 285 -11.79 6.97 5.79
N GLU A 286 -10.74 7.80 5.85
CA GLU A 286 -9.46 7.54 5.21
C GLU A 286 -8.38 7.42 6.27
N TYR A 287 -7.57 6.38 6.15
CA TYR A 287 -6.48 6.07 7.05
C TYR A 287 -5.16 5.98 6.30
N ILE A 288 -4.08 6.48 6.92
CA ILE A 288 -2.72 6.41 6.41
C ILE A 288 -1.85 5.67 7.43
N PHE A 289 -1.03 4.73 6.96
CA PHE A 289 -0.05 4.04 7.79
C PHE A 289 1.25 4.84 7.84
N GLU A 290 1.55 5.43 8.98
CA GLU A 290 2.77 6.22 9.22
C GLU A 290 3.35 5.87 10.58
N ASP A 291 4.68 5.83 10.69
CA ASP A 291 5.41 5.54 11.93
C ASP A 291 4.99 4.23 12.62
N GLY A 292 4.61 3.23 11.82
CA GLY A 292 4.21 1.90 12.30
C GLY A 292 2.77 1.81 12.82
N THR A 293 1.94 2.85 12.63
CA THR A 293 0.56 2.93 13.09
C THR A 293 -0.38 3.50 12.04
N TRP A 294 -1.66 3.10 12.12
CA TRP A 294 -2.72 3.68 11.31
C TRP A 294 -3.23 4.98 11.95
N ASN A 295 -3.24 6.06 11.18
CA ASN A 295 -3.75 7.37 11.55
C ASN A 295 -4.95 7.74 10.67
N CYS A 296 -6.04 8.22 11.25
CA CYS A 296 -7.18 8.76 10.50
C CYS A 296 -6.79 10.11 9.91
N SER A 297 -6.76 10.19 8.57
CA SER A 297 -6.47 11.43 7.84
C SER A 297 -7.73 12.23 7.55
N GLN A 298 -8.86 11.54 7.31
CA GLN A 298 -10.15 12.16 7.03
C GLN A 298 -11.27 11.25 7.53
N ILE A 299 -12.31 11.83 8.11
CA ILE A 299 -13.52 11.12 8.51
C ILE A 299 -14.74 12.02 8.35
N GLU A 300 -15.74 11.55 7.62
CA GLU A 300 -16.95 12.28 7.28
C GLU A 300 -18.19 11.46 7.64
N PRO A 301 -18.80 11.73 8.79
CA PRO A 301 -20.08 11.12 9.14
C PRO A 301 -21.26 11.94 8.57
N GLU A 302 -22.25 11.24 8.05
CA GLU A 302 -23.51 11.77 7.56
C GLU A 302 -24.70 11.12 8.27
N LEU A 303 -25.74 11.90 8.55
CA LEU A 303 -26.97 11.44 9.20
C LEU A 303 -28.15 11.50 8.23
N THR A 304 -28.95 10.43 8.23
CA THR A 304 -30.26 10.41 7.60
C THR A 304 -31.31 9.92 8.60
N PHE A 305 -32.51 10.47 8.56
CA PHE A 305 -33.60 10.02 9.43
C PHE A 305 -33.96 8.54 9.15
N ALA A 306 -34.15 7.76 10.18
CA ALA A 306 -34.61 6.37 10.07
C ALA A 306 -36.00 6.20 10.65
N SER A 307 -36.22 6.61 11.91
CA SER A 307 -37.51 6.50 12.59
C SER A 307 -37.59 7.45 13.80
N ALA A 308 -38.81 7.71 14.23
CA ALA A 308 -39.05 8.39 15.50
C ALA A 308 -40.23 7.71 16.24
N ASP A 309 -40.06 7.50 17.53
CA ASP A 309 -41.14 7.10 18.42
C ASP A 309 -41.81 8.36 18.99
N LEU A 310 -42.83 8.87 18.29
CA LEU A 310 -43.55 10.09 18.65
C LEU A 310 -44.81 9.79 19.49
N GLN A 311 -45.40 8.60 19.36
CA GLN A 311 -46.66 8.25 19.97
C GLN A 311 -46.56 8.24 21.50
N GLY A 312 -47.57 8.83 22.17
CA GLY A 312 -47.63 8.91 23.62
C GLY A 312 -47.75 10.33 24.16
N GLU A 313 -47.58 10.47 25.44
CA GLU A 313 -47.74 11.75 26.14
C GLU A 313 -46.44 12.53 26.22
N TRP A 314 -46.51 13.78 25.77
CA TRP A 314 -45.44 14.77 25.88
C TRP A 314 -45.90 15.88 26.84
N ARG A 315 -45.26 15.99 27.99
CA ARG A 315 -45.66 16.92 29.08
C ARG A 315 -44.58 17.95 29.37
N GLY A 316 -45.01 19.12 29.71
CA GLY A 316 -44.11 20.19 30.10
C GLY A 316 -44.83 21.46 30.49
N THR A 317 -44.12 22.56 30.29
CA THR A 317 -44.62 23.88 30.65
C THR A 317 -44.60 24.82 29.46
N TYR A 318 -45.47 25.78 29.49
CA TYR A 318 -45.41 26.92 28.59
C TYR A 318 -45.36 28.23 29.38
N ARG A 319 -44.71 29.27 28.85
CA ARG A 319 -44.58 30.55 29.53
C ARG A 319 -45.46 31.59 28.89
N LYS A 320 -46.28 32.27 29.70
CA LYS A 320 -47.11 33.37 29.29
C LYS A 320 -47.15 34.44 30.37
N GLY A 321 -46.78 35.68 30.02
CA GLY A 321 -47.10 36.97 30.65
C GLY A 321 -47.04 37.11 32.18
N GLY A 322 -46.57 36.17 32.96
CA GLY A 322 -46.48 36.28 34.41
C GLY A 322 -46.34 34.96 35.16
N GLY A 323 -46.34 33.83 34.47
CA GLY A 323 -46.12 32.52 35.08
C GLY A 323 -46.13 31.39 34.08
N ASP A 324 -45.82 30.20 34.56
CA ASP A 324 -45.75 29.00 33.75
C ASP A 324 -47.02 28.18 33.88
N GLY A 325 -47.72 27.96 32.75
CA GLY A 325 -48.80 26.96 32.68
C GLY A 325 -48.24 25.58 32.33
N THR A 326 -49.10 24.55 32.40
CA THR A 326 -48.74 23.20 31.97
C THR A 326 -49.35 22.86 30.62
N VAL A 327 -48.67 22.03 29.87
CA VAL A 327 -49.08 21.51 28.56
C VAL A 327 -48.87 20.01 28.52
N ASN A 328 -49.84 19.32 27.92
CA ASN A 328 -49.73 17.92 27.53
C ASN A 328 -50.18 17.77 26.08
N LEU A 329 -49.27 17.34 25.21
CA LEU A 329 -49.54 16.88 23.86
C LEU A 329 -49.52 15.36 23.85
N ASN A 330 -50.70 14.73 23.76
CA ASN A 330 -50.83 13.30 23.63
C ASN A 330 -50.96 12.93 22.14
N ILE A 331 -49.90 12.43 21.53
CA ILE A 331 -49.92 11.93 20.15
C ILE A 331 -50.53 10.53 20.17
N THR A 332 -51.74 10.40 19.65
CA THR A 332 -52.54 9.19 19.72
C THR A 332 -52.37 8.28 18.53
N GLU A 333 -52.00 8.81 17.37
CA GLU A 333 -51.84 8.08 16.11
C GLU A 333 -50.64 8.65 15.34
N VAL A 334 -49.81 7.74 14.78
CA VAL A 334 -48.72 8.03 13.86
C VAL A 334 -48.88 7.07 12.68
N ASP A 335 -49.17 7.62 11.47
CA ASP A 335 -49.29 6.86 10.24
C ASP A 335 -48.39 7.49 9.16
N GLY A 336 -47.19 6.89 8.98
CA GLY A 336 -46.12 7.50 8.19
C GLY A 336 -45.70 8.86 8.74
N ASN A 337 -45.91 9.90 7.96
CA ASN A 337 -45.67 11.28 8.40
C ASN A 337 -46.88 11.94 9.05
N ASN A 338 -48.07 11.36 8.91
CA ASN A 338 -49.28 11.94 9.48
C ASN A 338 -49.38 11.61 10.99
N ILE A 339 -49.74 12.63 11.78
CA ILE A 339 -49.85 12.50 13.21
C ILE A 339 -51.18 13.12 13.67
N LYS A 340 -51.82 12.49 14.66
CA LYS A 340 -52.98 13.00 15.35
C LYS A 340 -52.78 13.00 16.84
N GLY A 341 -53.42 13.84 17.55
CA GLY A 341 -53.29 13.91 18.97
C GLY A 341 -54.29 14.81 19.64
N ILE A 342 -54.11 14.97 20.94
CA ILE A 342 -54.89 15.85 21.81
C ILE A 342 -53.92 16.82 22.48
N TYR A 343 -54.16 18.10 22.32
CA TYR A 343 -53.42 19.12 23.02
C TYR A 343 -54.27 19.61 24.22
N SER A 344 -53.69 19.51 25.41
CA SER A 344 -54.33 19.96 26.66
C SER A 344 -53.44 20.99 27.34
N TYR A 345 -54.03 22.00 27.92
CA TYR A 345 -53.31 23.05 28.64
C TYR A 345 -54.01 23.43 29.95
N THR A 346 -53.23 23.87 30.93
CA THR A 346 -53.71 24.47 32.19
C THR A 346 -52.96 25.78 32.39
N PRO A 347 -53.67 26.89 32.37
CA PRO A 347 -53.04 28.23 32.49
C PRO A 347 -52.51 28.46 33.90
N TYR A 348 -51.47 29.33 33.98
CA TYR A 348 -51.00 29.81 35.27
C TYR A 348 -52.06 30.69 35.95
N GLY A 349 -52.40 30.39 37.19
CA GLY A 349 -53.40 31.11 37.93
C GLY A 349 -54.81 30.98 37.35
N SER A 350 -55.14 29.78 36.84
CA SER A 350 -56.43 29.43 36.25
C SER A 350 -57.61 29.82 37.14
N GLY A 351 -58.68 30.22 36.46
CA GLY A 351 -59.95 30.53 37.09
C GLY A 351 -60.31 32.03 37.14
N LYS A 352 -59.41 32.92 36.76
CA LYS A 352 -59.71 34.38 36.70
C LYS A 352 -59.95 34.90 35.28
N TRP A 353 -59.12 34.49 34.35
CA TRP A 353 -59.15 35.00 32.98
C TRP A 353 -59.10 33.90 31.91
N ASP A 354 -58.64 32.72 32.30
CA ASP A 354 -58.46 31.58 31.42
C ASP A 354 -58.60 30.29 32.23
N GLU A 355 -59.19 29.25 31.67
CA GLU A 355 -59.43 27.96 32.29
C GLU A 355 -58.73 26.85 31.51
N PRO A 356 -58.48 25.68 32.12
CA PRO A 356 -57.95 24.48 31.40
C PRO A 356 -58.85 24.09 30.23
N GLY A 357 -58.23 23.67 29.13
CA GLY A 357 -58.96 23.19 27.96
C GLY A 357 -58.18 22.14 27.19
N SER A 358 -58.88 21.46 26.30
CA SER A 358 -58.28 20.49 25.38
C SER A 358 -58.97 20.49 24.02
N TYR A 359 -58.22 20.24 22.98
CA TYR A 359 -58.72 20.13 21.61
C TYR A 359 -57.94 19.10 20.79
N GLU A 360 -58.59 18.64 19.74
CA GLU A 360 -57.98 17.74 18.77
C GLU A 360 -56.90 18.48 17.95
N VAL A 361 -55.85 17.76 17.57
CA VAL A 361 -54.83 18.26 16.68
C VAL A 361 -54.44 17.19 15.65
N GLU A 362 -54.27 17.60 14.40
CA GLU A 362 -53.81 16.74 13.33
C GLU A 362 -52.84 17.42 12.42
N GLY A 363 -51.88 16.70 11.85
CA GLY A 363 -50.87 17.30 11.00
C GLY A 363 -49.81 16.30 10.57
N GLU A 364 -48.59 16.82 10.44
CA GLU A 364 -47.48 15.99 9.92
C GLU A 364 -46.20 16.16 10.76
N PHE A 365 -45.39 15.13 10.72
CA PHE A 365 -43.99 15.12 11.16
C PHE A 365 -43.08 15.27 9.95
N VAL A 366 -42.36 16.40 9.83
CA VAL A 366 -41.40 16.66 8.78
C VAL A 366 -40.04 16.15 9.21
N GLN A 367 -39.65 15.00 8.65
CA GLN A 367 -38.44 14.23 9.04
C GLN A 367 -37.15 15.05 8.89
N ASP A 368 -36.97 15.76 7.77
CA ASP A 368 -35.73 16.50 7.47
C ASP A 368 -35.41 17.62 8.47
N GLY A 369 -36.41 18.09 9.23
CA GLY A 369 -36.24 19.13 10.25
C GLY A 369 -36.63 18.68 11.64
N LEU A 370 -37.13 17.45 11.79
CA LEU A 370 -37.76 16.92 13.01
C LEU A 370 -38.88 17.85 13.53
N ILE A 371 -39.66 18.36 12.59
CA ILE A 371 -40.69 19.37 12.86
C ILE A 371 -42.05 18.68 13.00
N ILE A 372 -42.75 18.96 14.08
CA ILE A 372 -44.17 18.63 14.25
C ILE A 372 -44.97 19.88 13.85
N ALA A 373 -45.84 19.75 12.86
CA ALA A 373 -46.75 20.81 12.42
C ALA A 373 -48.18 20.26 12.45
N MET A 374 -48.98 20.71 13.42
CA MET A 374 -50.36 20.25 13.61
C MET A 374 -51.33 21.41 13.61
N LYS A 375 -52.45 21.24 12.94
CA LYS A 375 -53.58 22.14 12.96
C LYS A 375 -54.52 21.81 14.09
N ALA A 376 -55.06 22.82 14.70
CA ALA A 376 -56.13 22.71 15.71
C ALA A 376 -57.43 22.25 15.03
N GLY A 377 -58.03 21.23 15.62
CA GLY A 377 -59.37 20.67 15.28
C GLY A 377 -60.45 21.19 16.19
N ASP A 378 -61.35 20.30 16.57
CA ASP A 378 -62.49 20.61 17.44
C ASP A 378 -62.11 20.59 18.93
N TRP A 379 -62.85 21.39 19.76
CA TRP A 379 -62.75 21.33 21.18
C TRP A 379 -63.23 19.95 21.72
N ILE A 380 -62.45 19.37 22.61
CA ILE A 380 -62.83 18.22 23.42
C ILE A 380 -63.38 18.71 24.76
N ASP A 381 -62.68 19.64 25.39
CA ASP A 381 -63.08 20.31 26.62
C ASP A 381 -62.87 21.82 26.42
N GLU A 382 -63.98 22.50 26.05
CA GLU A 382 -64.01 23.93 25.82
C GLU A 382 -64.16 24.66 27.13
N PRO A 383 -63.19 25.52 27.53
CA PRO A 383 -63.28 26.28 28.77
C PRO A 383 -64.38 27.34 28.67
N GLU A 384 -65.15 27.52 29.77
CA GLU A 384 -66.17 28.58 29.85
C GLU A 384 -65.54 29.99 29.75
N LYS A 385 -64.32 30.13 30.25
CA LYS A 385 -63.54 31.33 30.23
C LYS A 385 -62.25 31.13 29.44
N HIS A 386 -62.17 31.61 28.25
CA HIS A 386 -60.96 31.69 27.46
C HIS A 386 -60.83 33.07 26.84
N LEU A 387 -59.59 33.49 26.65
CA LEU A 387 -59.33 34.69 25.86
C LEU A 387 -59.79 34.42 24.45
N SER A 388 -60.77 35.20 23.95
CA SER A 388 -61.39 34.99 22.66
C SER A 388 -60.38 35.09 21.53
N GLY A 389 -60.07 33.92 20.97
CA GLY A 389 -59.17 33.73 19.81
C GLY A 389 -59.45 32.39 19.16
N PRO A 390 -59.05 32.21 17.92
CA PRO A 390 -59.11 30.90 17.27
C PRO A 390 -58.20 29.90 18.04
N LEU A 391 -58.52 28.62 17.95
CA LEU A 391 -57.60 27.57 18.36
C LEU A 391 -56.29 27.73 17.64
N HIS A 392 -55.22 27.44 18.34
CA HIS A 392 -53.87 27.65 17.78
C HIS A 392 -53.25 26.36 17.28
N ASP A 393 -52.72 26.45 16.08
CA ASP A 393 -51.89 25.38 15.48
C ASP A 393 -50.65 25.17 16.34
N ILE A 394 -50.14 23.93 16.32
CA ILE A 394 -48.89 23.56 16.99
C ILE A 394 -47.78 23.48 15.98
N SER A 395 -46.69 24.17 16.27
CA SER A 395 -45.45 24.08 15.52
C SER A 395 -44.30 23.85 16.49
N ALA A 396 -43.62 22.70 16.40
CA ALA A 396 -42.54 22.35 17.31
C ALA A 396 -41.42 21.60 16.61
N VAL A 397 -40.22 21.69 17.17
CA VAL A 397 -39.02 20.97 16.74
C VAL A 397 -38.60 20.00 17.84
N LEU A 398 -38.34 18.78 17.51
CA LEU A 398 -37.77 17.79 18.41
C LEU A 398 -36.24 17.93 18.44
N TYR A 399 -35.70 18.42 19.54
CA TYR A 399 -34.26 18.58 19.79
C TYR A 399 -33.73 17.26 20.37
N VAL A 400 -33.03 16.50 19.56
CA VAL A 400 -32.69 15.11 19.85
C VAL A 400 -31.59 14.92 20.90
N ASP A 401 -30.65 15.84 21.04
CA ASP A 401 -29.61 15.74 22.08
C ASP A 401 -30.17 16.06 23.47
N GLU A 402 -31.25 16.84 23.57
CA GLU A 402 -31.94 17.17 24.80
C GLU A 402 -33.15 16.27 25.04
N ASP A 403 -33.62 15.58 23.99
CA ASP A 403 -34.85 14.79 23.95
C ASP A 403 -36.08 15.59 24.35
N ILE A 404 -36.18 16.80 23.82
CA ILE A 404 -37.20 17.78 24.17
C ILE A 404 -37.88 18.27 22.88
N LEU A 405 -39.23 18.36 22.96
CA LEU A 405 -40.04 19.03 21.95
C LEU A 405 -40.22 20.50 22.31
N LYS A 406 -39.65 21.45 21.54
CA LYS A 406 -39.77 22.88 21.75
C LYS A 406 -40.61 23.51 20.65
N GLY A 407 -41.58 24.30 21.00
CA GLY A 407 -42.46 24.90 20.02
C GLY A 407 -43.41 25.94 20.55
N MET A 408 -44.43 26.23 19.73
CA MET A 408 -45.52 27.14 20.02
C MET A 408 -46.86 26.39 19.94
N GLY A 409 -47.76 26.69 20.81
CA GLY A 409 -49.11 26.14 20.84
C GLY A 409 -50.13 27.20 21.28
N HIS A 410 -50.97 26.89 22.25
CA HIS A 410 -52.02 27.74 22.75
C HIS A 410 -51.60 29.18 22.94
N GLU A 411 -52.31 30.13 22.31
CA GLU A 411 -52.07 31.58 22.32
C GLU A 411 -50.65 31.99 21.94
N SER A 412 -50.01 31.22 21.00
CA SER A 412 -48.62 31.44 20.55
C SER A 412 -47.60 31.40 21.69
N SER A 413 -47.93 30.68 22.79
CA SER A 413 -47.01 30.48 23.90
C SER A 413 -45.93 29.46 23.59
N LEU A 414 -44.70 29.80 23.93
CA LEU A 414 -43.56 28.86 23.77
C LEU A 414 -43.67 27.77 24.84
N PHE A 415 -43.49 26.54 24.41
CA PHE A 415 -43.48 25.36 25.33
C PHE A 415 -42.24 24.53 25.18
N GLU A 416 -41.91 23.78 26.22
CA GLU A 416 -40.92 22.71 26.23
C GLU A 416 -41.55 21.47 26.86
N LEU A 417 -41.56 20.36 26.10
CA LEU A 417 -42.17 19.09 26.49
C LEU A 417 -41.17 17.95 26.45
N THR A 418 -41.26 17.04 27.41
CA THR A 418 -40.55 15.76 27.46
C THR A 418 -41.54 14.62 27.35
N LYS A 419 -41.18 13.55 26.70
CA LYS A 419 -42.00 12.33 26.63
C LYS A 419 -42.06 11.66 28.00
N GLN A 420 -43.22 11.11 28.36
CA GLN A 420 -43.47 10.48 29.67
C GLN A 420 -43.33 8.97 29.59
#